data_355e9b649200f87edbd82d342a983733
#
_entry.id   355e9b649200f87edbd82d342a983733
#
_cell.length_a   1.000
_cell.length_b   1.000
_cell.length_c   1.000
_cell.angle_alpha   90.00
_cell.angle_beta   90.00
_cell.angle_gamma   90.00
#
_symmetry.space_group_name_H-M   'P 1'
#
loop_
_entity.id
_entity.type
_entity.pdbx_description
1 polymer ?
#
loop_
_entity_poly.entity_id
_entity_poly.type
_entity_poly.pdbx_seq_one_letter_code
_entity_poly.pdbx_strand_id
1 'polypeptide(L)'
;MTRDEVLERIREHLATELEVDPERIDEGTRFKEDLEADSLDLVELLVELEDRYGIRIPDEQAAKMLTVGQAADFVAAHAAEIEA
;
A
#
# COMPACT_ATOMS: atom_id res chain seq x y z
N MET A 1 3.37 -10.72 11.42
CA MET A 1 3.41 -9.44 10.68
C MET A 1 2.44 -8.44 11.28
N THR A 2 2.85 -7.19 11.41
CA THR A 2 2.02 -6.14 11.99
C THR A 2 1.60 -5.14 10.92
N ARG A 3 0.54 -4.38 11.21
CA ARG A 3 0.10 -3.32 10.35
C ARG A 3 1.21 -2.27 10.16
N ASP A 4 1.97 -1.98 11.21
CA ASP A 4 3.06 -1.01 11.14
C ASP A 4 4.15 -1.45 10.16
N GLU A 5 4.45 -2.74 10.12
CA GLU A 5 5.42 -3.27 9.15
C GLU A 5 4.94 -3.09 7.73
N VAL A 6 3.65 -3.34 7.50
CA VAL A 6 3.05 -3.16 6.17
C VAL A 6 3.09 -1.68 5.80
N LEU A 7 2.74 -0.81 6.72
CA LEU A 7 2.74 0.63 6.50
C LEU A 7 4.13 1.12 6.11
N GLU A 8 5.17 0.68 6.83
CA GLU A 8 6.54 1.03 6.51
C GLU A 8 6.95 0.54 5.12
N ARG A 9 6.52 -0.67 4.76
CA ARG A 9 6.83 -1.22 3.44
C ARG A 9 6.21 -0.38 2.33
N ILE A 10 4.97 0.03 2.53
CA ILE A 10 4.28 0.88 1.56
C ILE A 10 4.99 2.23 1.45
N ARG A 11 5.38 2.82 2.57
CA ARG A 11 6.10 4.09 2.58
C ARG A 11 7.42 3.99 1.81
N GLU A 12 8.19 2.96 2.06
CA GLU A 12 9.47 2.75 1.38
C GLU A 12 9.29 2.59 -0.13
N HIS A 13 8.29 1.80 -0.52
CA HIS A 13 8.02 1.59 -1.94
C HIS A 13 7.65 2.91 -2.63
N LEU A 14 6.73 3.65 -2.05
CA LEU A 14 6.27 4.91 -2.63
C LEU A 14 7.37 5.96 -2.63
N ALA A 15 8.17 6.03 -1.57
CA ALA A 15 9.25 6.99 -1.49
C ALA A 15 10.26 6.76 -2.60
N THR A 16 10.57 5.50 -2.87
CA THR A 16 11.51 5.14 -3.93
C THR A 16 10.90 5.36 -5.32
N GLU A 17 9.68 4.88 -5.51
CA GLU A 17 9.02 4.92 -6.81
C GLU A 17 8.70 6.34 -7.24
N LEU A 18 8.23 7.17 -6.32
CA LEU A 18 7.81 8.54 -6.61
C LEU A 18 8.88 9.60 -6.27
N GLU A 19 10.01 9.16 -5.74
CA GLU A 19 11.11 10.03 -5.35
C GLU A 19 10.66 11.13 -4.37
N VAL A 20 9.88 10.73 -3.37
CA VAL A 20 9.43 11.62 -2.31
C VAL A 20 10.01 11.19 -0.96
N ASP A 21 10.06 12.13 -0.01
CA ASP A 21 10.55 11.87 1.32
C ASP A 21 9.57 10.96 2.06
N PRO A 22 10.00 9.78 2.58
CA PRO A 22 9.10 8.89 3.29
C PRO A 22 8.44 9.53 4.51
N GLU A 23 9.05 10.54 5.11
CA GLU A 23 8.46 11.24 6.25
C GLU A 23 7.21 12.03 5.86
N ARG A 24 7.03 12.31 4.58
CA ARG A 24 5.86 13.00 4.09
C ARG A 24 4.68 12.06 3.84
N ILE A 25 4.91 10.77 4.00
CA ILE A 25 3.89 9.75 3.74
C ILE A 25 3.39 9.21 5.08
N ASP A 26 2.11 9.39 5.37
CA ASP A 26 1.49 8.86 6.58
C ASP A 26 0.22 8.10 6.22
N GLU A 27 -0.53 7.66 7.23
CA GLU A 27 -1.74 6.86 7.02
C GLU A 27 -2.82 7.61 6.26
N GLY A 28 -2.91 8.91 6.45
CA GLY A 28 -3.91 9.73 5.79
C GLY A 28 -3.52 10.20 4.40
N THR A 29 -2.28 9.92 3.98
CA THR A 29 -1.80 10.35 2.68
C THR A 29 -2.60 9.68 1.57
N ARG A 30 -3.14 10.48 0.67
CA ARG A 30 -3.93 9.98 -0.47
C ARG A 30 -3.00 9.76 -1.65
N PHE A 31 -3.17 8.63 -2.32
CA PHE A 31 -2.28 8.27 -3.42
C PHE A 31 -2.33 9.26 -4.57
N LYS A 32 -3.53 9.61 -5.01
CA LYS A 32 -3.67 10.48 -6.17
C LYS A 32 -3.54 11.96 -5.84
N GLU A 33 -4.25 12.42 -4.81
CA GLU A 33 -4.28 13.86 -4.49
C GLU A 33 -3.02 14.35 -3.81
N ASP A 34 -2.45 13.56 -2.92
CA ASP A 34 -1.30 14.00 -2.12
C ASP A 34 0.04 13.61 -2.74
N LEU A 35 0.11 12.44 -3.36
CA LEU A 35 1.33 11.93 -3.97
C LEU A 35 1.36 12.05 -5.49
N GLU A 36 0.23 12.40 -6.08
CA GLU A 36 0.08 12.51 -7.53
C GLU A 36 0.46 11.21 -8.25
N ALA A 37 0.24 10.08 -7.58
CA ALA A 37 0.51 8.77 -8.16
C ALA A 37 -0.50 8.48 -9.26
N ASP A 38 -0.03 7.99 -10.40
CA ASP A 38 -0.92 7.61 -11.48
C ASP A 38 -1.34 6.14 -11.34
N SER A 39 -2.18 5.67 -12.27
CA SER A 39 -2.70 4.32 -12.21
C SER A 39 -1.60 3.25 -12.27
N LEU A 40 -0.55 3.51 -13.04
CA LEU A 40 0.56 2.56 -13.16
C LEU A 40 1.33 2.46 -11.84
N ASP A 41 1.56 3.59 -11.18
CA ASP A 41 2.23 3.59 -9.88
C ASP A 41 1.45 2.76 -8.87
N LEU A 42 0.12 2.89 -8.87
CA LEU A 42 -0.72 2.14 -7.96
C LEU A 42 -0.71 0.64 -8.28
N VAL A 43 -0.75 0.29 -9.56
CA VAL A 43 -0.69 -1.12 -9.98
C VAL A 43 0.62 -1.73 -9.52
N GLU A 44 1.72 -1.03 -9.69
CA GLU A 44 3.03 -1.53 -9.27
C GLU A 44 3.10 -1.75 -7.77
N LEU A 45 2.53 -0.82 -6.99
CA LEU A 45 2.47 -0.98 -5.53
C LEU A 45 1.65 -2.21 -5.15
N LEU A 46 0.48 -2.38 -5.76
CA LEU A 46 -0.40 -3.50 -5.45
C LEU A 46 0.26 -4.84 -5.80
N VAL A 47 0.94 -4.92 -6.93
CA VAL A 47 1.66 -6.13 -7.32
C VAL A 47 2.77 -6.45 -6.33
N GLU A 48 3.51 -5.44 -5.89
CA GLU A 48 4.56 -5.62 -4.88
C GLU A 48 3.98 -6.19 -3.59
N LEU A 49 2.85 -5.66 -3.13
CA LEU A 49 2.21 -6.12 -1.91
C LEU A 49 1.68 -7.55 -2.06
N GLU A 50 1.11 -7.88 -3.21
CA GLU A 50 0.64 -9.24 -3.47
C GLU A 50 1.78 -10.24 -3.45
N ASP A 51 2.88 -9.90 -4.11
CA ASP A 51 4.04 -10.79 -4.18
C ASP A 51 4.73 -10.94 -2.82
N ARG A 52 4.88 -9.84 -2.11
CA ARG A 52 5.61 -9.86 -0.85
C ARG A 52 4.86 -10.59 0.26
N TYR A 53 3.55 -10.42 0.32
CA TYR A 53 2.73 -10.97 1.41
C TYR A 53 1.93 -12.20 1.02
N GLY A 54 2.00 -12.60 -0.24
CA GLY A 54 1.29 -13.78 -0.71
C GLY A 54 -0.22 -13.61 -0.65
N ILE A 55 -0.71 -12.41 -0.89
CA ILE A 55 -2.14 -12.10 -0.84
C ILE A 55 -2.64 -11.73 -2.23
N ARG A 56 -3.95 -11.64 -2.36
CA ARG A 56 -4.59 -11.21 -3.59
C ARG A 56 -5.43 -9.96 -3.33
N ILE A 57 -5.24 -8.95 -4.17
CA ILE A 57 -5.99 -7.70 -4.06
C ILE A 57 -6.89 -7.56 -5.29
N PRO A 58 -8.17 -7.92 -5.19
CA PRO A 58 -9.09 -7.78 -6.32
C PRO A 58 -9.27 -6.31 -6.71
N ASP A 59 -9.59 -6.08 -7.97
CA ASP A 59 -9.79 -4.72 -8.48
C ASP A 59 -10.82 -3.93 -7.68
N GLU A 60 -11.87 -4.59 -7.22
CA GLU A 60 -12.90 -3.94 -6.41
C GLU A 60 -12.33 -3.39 -5.10
N GLN A 61 -11.44 -4.15 -4.47
CA GLN A 61 -10.80 -3.71 -3.24
C GLN A 61 -9.78 -2.62 -3.51
N ALA A 62 -9.02 -2.78 -4.59
CA ALA A 62 -8.03 -1.78 -4.99
C ALA A 62 -8.69 -0.41 -5.20
N ALA A 63 -9.88 -0.39 -5.79
CA ALA A 63 -10.60 0.86 -6.05
C ALA A 63 -11.00 1.58 -4.76
N LYS A 64 -11.09 0.87 -3.64
CA LYS A 64 -11.44 1.44 -2.35
C LYS A 64 -10.24 1.89 -1.54
N MET A 65 -9.05 1.54 -1.98
CA MET A 65 -7.82 1.91 -1.28
C MET A 65 -7.33 3.27 -1.77
N LEU A 66 -7.85 4.31 -1.16
CA LEU A 66 -7.56 5.68 -1.56
C LEU A 66 -6.40 6.29 -0.78
N THR A 67 -6.11 5.75 0.41
CA THR A 67 -5.03 6.24 1.25
C THR A 67 -4.07 5.12 1.61
N VAL A 68 -2.86 5.52 2.04
CA VAL A 68 -1.83 4.59 2.49
C VAL A 68 -2.35 3.72 3.65
N GLY A 69 -3.06 4.33 4.60
CA GLY A 69 -3.61 3.59 5.74
C GLY A 69 -4.63 2.53 5.33
N GLN A 70 -5.47 2.84 4.35
CA GLN A 70 -6.45 1.88 3.87
C GLN A 70 -5.78 0.67 3.22
N ALA A 71 -4.71 0.90 2.46
CA ALA A 71 -3.95 -0.19 1.86
C ALA A 71 -3.28 -1.04 2.94
N ALA A 72 -2.70 -0.41 3.95
CA ALA A 72 -2.07 -1.12 5.05
C ALA A 72 -3.08 -1.97 5.83
N ASP A 73 -4.28 -1.44 6.08
CA ASP A 73 -5.33 -2.17 6.76
C ASP A 73 -5.75 -3.43 6.00
N PHE A 74 -5.93 -3.29 4.68
CA PHE A 74 -6.31 -4.41 3.85
C PHE A 74 -5.25 -5.51 3.88
N VAL A 75 -4.00 -5.14 3.67
CA VAL A 75 -2.90 -6.11 3.63
C VAL A 75 -2.73 -6.79 4.99
N ALA A 76 -2.76 -6.03 6.06
CA ALA A 76 -2.57 -6.59 7.41
C ALA A 76 -3.68 -7.60 7.74
N ALA A 77 -4.92 -7.29 7.37
CA ALA A 77 -6.04 -8.20 7.63
C ALA A 77 -5.90 -9.50 6.83
N HIS A 78 -5.53 -9.41 5.56
CA HIS A 78 -5.44 -10.59 4.70
C HIS A 78 -4.18 -11.42 4.94
N ALA A 79 -3.07 -10.79 5.23
CA ALA A 79 -1.84 -11.49 5.56
C ALA A 79 -1.99 -12.27 6.88
N ALA A 80 -2.69 -11.69 7.85
CA ALA A 80 -2.96 -12.38 9.11
C ALA A 80 -3.79 -13.65 8.88
N GLU A 81 -4.76 -13.61 7.97
CA GLU A 81 -5.58 -14.77 7.62
C GLU A 81 -4.73 -15.89 7.02
N ILE A 82 -3.77 -15.53 6.16
CA ILE A 82 -2.91 -16.51 5.51
C ILE A 82 -1.96 -17.15 6.51
N GLU A 83 -1.46 -16.38 7.45
CA GLU A 83 -0.53 -16.88 8.46
C GLU A 83 -1.21 -17.72 9.54
N ALA A 84 -2.47 -17.54 9.71
CA ALA A 84 -3.24 -18.33 10.67
C ALA A 84 -3.51 -19.72 10.13
#